data_b273493f8454006cd0c5f635fdb4d722
#
_entry.id   b273493f8454006cd0c5f635fdb4d722
#
_cell.length_a   1.000
_cell.length_b   1.000
_cell.length_c   1.000
_cell.angle_alpha   90.00
_cell.angle_beta   90.00
_cell.angle_gamma   90.00
#
_symmetry.space_group_name_H-M   'P 1'
#
loop_
_entity.id
_entity.type
_entity.pdbx_description
1 polymer ?
#
loop_
_entity_poly.entity_id
_entity_poly.type
_entity_poly.pdbx_seq_one_letter_code
_entity_poly.pdbx_strand_id
1 'polypeptide(L)'
;MGRGAHTPLRSTDSVRCSAGMKDLPLPHPELRTSRCVLRAAWNDPDIEFVHINDLTSDEMLAHLLEYDTVHGRFPEAVTAVDGGLQIGDRLVATSAERDPSQLPWSDKGVDVVLECTGVFRSRPQASLHLEAGAKRVIISAPAIDPDYTVVMGVNSAGLKAEHQIISNASCTTNCLAPMAKVIHDQFGIINGLMTTVHSYTMDQKLLDAPHKDFRRARAAAANMVPTSTGAAKAVGLVLPELAGKLNGMAIRVPTPNVSLVDLVVNTRENVTVESINEALKEAASGPLAGILAASNDPIVSSDLVGNPYSSIVDLPLTQAIDGHTAKLLSWYDNEWGFSSRMVDLVKHLSRLEA
;
A
#
# COMPACT_ATOMS: atom_id res chain seq x y z
N MET A 1 -50.21 -16.11 23.63
CA MET A 1 -49.76 -15.02 22.80
C MET A 1 -48.53 -14.39 23.48
N GLY A 2 -47.38 -14.96 23.23
CA GLY A 2 -46.11 -14.47 23.73
C GLY A 2 -45.36 -13.75 22.62
N ARG A 3 -45.19 -12.43 22.74
CA ARG A 3 -44.32 -11.65 21.84
C ARG A 3 -42.90 -11.89 22.27
N GLY A 4 -42.12 -12.59 21.47
CA GLY A 4 -40.67 -12.67 21.61
C GLY A 4 -40.04 -11.30 21.37
N ALA A 5 -39.38 -10.77 22.39
CA ALA A 5 -38.56 -9.60 22.27
C ALA A 5 -37.31 -9.96 21.46
N HIS A 6 -37.21 -9.44 20.23
CA HIS A 6 -35.95 -9.41 19.51
C HIS A 6 -35.01 -8.44 20.22
N THR A 7 -34.01 -8.97 20.90
CA THR A 7 -32.85 -8.19 21.35
C THR A 7 -32.08 -7.79 20.10
N PRO A 8 -31.81 -6.50 19.85
CA PRO A 8 -30.96 -6.13 18.75
C PRO A 8 -29.54 -6.65 19.01
N LEU A 9 -28.94 -7.31 18.04
CA LEU A 9 -27.53 -7.66 18.03
C LEU A 9 -26.73 -6.39 18.26
N ARG A 10 -25.86 -6.41 19.26
CA ARG A 10 -24.96 -5.31 19.57
C ARG A 10 -24.07 -5.08 18.36
N SER A 11 -23.87 -3.81 18.06
CA SER A 11 -22.99 -3.30 17.03
C SER A 11 -21.63 -3.99 17.03
N THR A 12 -21.23 -4.42 15.86
CA THR A 12 -19.90 -4.81 15.39
C THR A 12 -18.77 -4.18 16.21
N ASP A 13 -17.90 -5.04 16.79
CA ASP A 13 -16.65 -4.61 17.38
C ASP A 13 -15.74 -4.05 16.28
N SER A 14 -15.54 -2.74 16.26
CA SER A 14 -14.59 -2.09 15.35
C SER A 14 -13.17 -2.52 15.67
N VAL A 15 -12.33 -2.74 14.64
CA VAL A 15 -10.92 -3.05 14.82
C VAL A 15 -10.18 -1.82 15.30
N ARG A 16 -9.51 -1.92 16.45
CA ARG A 16 -8.72 -0.83 17.02
C ARG A 16 -7.34 -0.80 16.37
N CYS A 17 -7.08 0.25 15.63
CA CYS A 17 -5.82 0.47 14.92
C CYS A 17 -4.99 1.58 15.55
N SER A 18 -3.67 1.41 15.50
CA SER A 18 -2.71 2.49 15.72
C SER A 18 -1.82 2.65 14.50
N ALA A 19 -1.42 3.88 14.21
CA ALA A 19 -0.45 4.19 13.17
C ALA A 19 0.86 4.65 13.81
N GLY A 20 1.99 4.00 13.46
CA GLY A 20 3.32 4.47 13.83
C GLY A 20 3.85 5.43 12.79
N MET A 21 4.20 6.64 13.21
CA MET A 21 4.88 7.66 12.42
C MET A 21 6.20 8.01 13.11
N LYS A 22 7.28 8.25 12.37
CA LYS A 22 8.58 8.57 12.98
C LYS A 22 9.34 9.61 12.18
N ASP A 23 9.76 10.69 12.86
CA ASP A 23 10.84 11.55 12.40
C ASP A 23 12.19 11.08 12.95
N LEU A 24 13.07 10.62 12.06
CA LEU A 24 14.50 10.53 12.29
C LEU A 24 15.19 11.56 11.38
N PRO A 25 16.41 12.05 11.72
CA PRO A 25 17.14 13.03 10.89
C PRO A 25 17.61 12.49 9.53
N LEU A 26 17.04 11.39 9.05
CA LEU A 26 17.21 10.86 7.69
C LEU A 26 15.82 10.73 7.05
N PRO A 27 15.66 11.12 5.77
CA PRO A 27 14.37 11.08 5.10
C PRO A 27 13.92 9.62 4.93
N HIS A 28 12.90 9.21 5.66
CA HIS A 28 12.22 7.94 5.44
C HIS A 28 11.01 8.14 4.53
N PRO A 29 10.85 7.29 3.49
CA PRO A 29 9.91 7.51 2.40
C PRO A 29 8.43 7.33 2.76
N GLU A 30 8.07 6.88 3.96
CA GLU A 30 6.77 6.30 4.24
C GLU A 30 5.86 7.07 5.20
N LEU A 31 6.31 8.22 5.74
CA LEU A 31 5.51 9.07 6.66
C LEU A 31 4.19 9.55 6.06
N ARG A 32 4.07 9.59 4.75
CA ARG A 32 2.86 10.00 4.04
C ARG A 32 1.82 8.88 3.97
N THR A 33 2.26 7.63 3.92
CA THR A 33 1.38 6.45 3.86
C THR A 33 0.45 6.40 5.07
N SER A 34 0.94 6.62 6.29
CA SER A 34 0.11 6.58 7.50
C SER A 34 -1.01 7.62 7.49
N ARG A 35 -0.72 8.85 7.04
CA ARG A 35 -1.75 9.89 6.90
C ARG A 35 -2.76 9.54 5.82
N CYS A 36 -2.31 8.98 4.71
CA CYS A 36 -3.21 8.51 3.65
C CYS A 36 -4.10 7.35 4.11
N VAL A 37 -3.57 6.40 4.91
CA VAL A 37 -4.36 5.31 5.49
C VAL A 37 -5.42 5.87 6.44
N LEU A 38 -5.04 6.78 7.35
CA LEU A 38 -5.99 7.43 8.26
C LEU A 38 -7.07 8.17 7.48
N ARG A 39 -6.72 8.97 6.48
CA ARG A 39 -7.67 9.69 5.62
C ARG A 39 -8.61 8.75 4.87
N ALA A 40 -8.09 7.64 4.35
CA ALA A 40 -8.87 6.67 3.59
C ALA A 40 -9.88 5.90 4.44
N ALA A 41 -9.55 5.67 5.72
CA ALA A 41 -10.38 4.87 6.63
C ALA A 41 -11.09 5.69 7.73
N TRP A 42 -10.97 7.02 7.74
CA TRP A 42 -11.49 7.86 8.84
C TRP A 42 -12.99 7.68 9.07
N ASN A 43 -13.75 7.52 8.02
CA ASN A 43 -15.20 7.33 8.07
C ASN A 43 -15.62 5.87 7.90
N ASP A 44 -14.68 4.91 7.91
CA ASP A 44 -15.01 3.48 7.87
C ASP A 44 -15.51 3.03 9.25
N PRO A 45 -16.76 2.53 9.38
CA PRO A 45 -17.33 2.15 10.67
C PRO A 45 -16.66 0.92 11.28
N ASP A 46 -15.93 0.14 10.50
CA ASP A 46 -15.24 -1.09 10.95
C ASP A 46 -13.85 -0.80 11.54
N ILE A 47 -13.36 0.46 11.47
CA ILE A 47 -12.00 0.84 11.89
C ILE A 47 -12.03 2.02 12.86
N GLU A 48 -11.38 1.86 13.99
CA GLU A 48 -11.15 2.91 14.98
C GLU A 48 -9.65 3.19 15.14
N PHE A 49 -9.22 4.43 14.85
CA PHE A 49 -7.86 4.87 15.15
C PHE A 49 -7.81 5.36 16.60
N VAL A 50 -7.13 4.61 17.44
CA VAL A 50 -7.08 4.88 18.90
C VAL A 50 -5.79 5.58 19.33
N HIS A 51 -4.72 5.47 18.53
CA HIS A 51 -3.44 6.04 18.90
C HIS A 51 -2.55 6.30 17.67
N ILE A 52 -1.78 7.38 17.72
CA ILE A 52 -0.72 7.72 16.74
C ILE A 52 0.58 7.90 17.51
N ASN A 53 1.64 7.23 17.07
CA ASN A 53 2.99 7.45 17.59
C ASN A 53 3.85 8.12 16.53
N ASP A 54 4.33 9.33 16.81
CA ASP A 54 5.24 10.08 15.92
C ASP A 54 6.20 10.91 16.76
N LEU A 55 7.42 11.14 16.25
CA LEU A 55 8.42 11.91 16.98
C LEU A 55 8.33 13.42 16.76
N THR A 56 7.43 13.88 15.90
CA THR A 56 7.15 15.31 15.71
C THR A 56 6.11 15.81 16.72
N SER A 57 5.87 17.12 16.77
CA SER A 57 4.88 17.68 17.68
C SER A 57 3.45 17.45 17.16
N ASP A 58 2.47 17.42 18.07
CA ASP A 58 1.06 17.26 17.75
C ASP A 58 0.53 18.38 16.85
N GLU A 59 1.03 19.61 16.99
CA GLU A 59 0.67 20.72 16.12
C GLU A 59 1.13 20.48 14.67
N MET A 60 2.32 19.91 14.48
CA MET A 60 2.82 19.56 13.16
C MET A 60 2.04 18.37 12.58
N LEU A 61 1.72 17.36 13.40
CA LEU A 61 0.86 16.25 12.99
C LEU A 61 -0.52 16.74 12.53
N ALA A 62 -1.16 17.60 13.32
CA ALA A 62 -2.45 18.19 13.00
C ALA A 62 -2.38 18.93 11.67
N HIS A 63 -1.38 19.80 11.50
CA HIS A 63 -1.19 20.57 10.28
C HIS A 63 -1.00 19.68 9.05
N LEU A 64 -0.12 18.67 9.11
CA LEU A 64 0.16 17.78 7.99
C LEU A 64 -0.97 16.76 7.72
N LEU A 65 -1.82 16.47 8.69
CA LEU A 65 -3.03 15.67 8.46
C LEU A 65 -4.12 16.51 7.79
N GLU A 66 -4.29 17.77 8.19
CA GLU A 66 -5.30 18.67 7.61
C GLU A 66 -4.93 19.09 6.18
N TYR A 67 -3.67 19.44 5.94
CA TYR A 67 -3.20 19.96 4.64
C TYR A 67 -2.25 19.01 3.94
N ASP A 68 -2.60 18.58 2.74
CA ASP A 68 -1.74 17.76 1.89
C ASP A 68 -1.66 18.35 0.48
N THR A 69 -0.45 18.51 -0.05
CA THR A 69 -0.22 19.12 -1.35
C THR A 69 -0.83 18.35 -2.51
N VAL A 70 -0.92 17.02 -2.38
CA VAL A 70 -1.42 16.14 -3.45
C VAL A 70 -2.89 15.78 -3.23
N HIS A 71 -3.24 15.40 -1.99
CA HIS A 71 -4.57 14.91 -1.65
C HIS A 71 -5.52 16.03 -1.14
N GLY A 72 -5.03 17.28 -1.11
CA GLY A 72 -5.82 18.43 -0.69
C GLY A 72 -6.12 18.46 0.81
N ARG A 73 -7.05 19.29 1.18
CA ARG A 73 -7.46 19.45 2.58
C ARG A 73 -8.28 18.26 3.05
N PHE A 74 -7.99 17.79 4.26
CA PHE A 74 -8.80 16.77 4.92
C PHE A 74 -10.19 17.37 5.27
N PRO A 75 -11.28 16.62 5.10
CA PRO A 75 -12.62 17.17 5.29
C PRO A 75 -12.94 17.52 6.74
N GLU A 76 -12.26 16.87 7.70
CA GLU A 76 -12.43 17.15 9.12
C GLU A 76 -11.46 18.23 9.60
N ALA A 77 -11.87 19.04 10.58
CA ALA A 77 -10.96 19.92 11.30
C ALA A 77 -10.02 19.11 12.19
N VAL A 78 -8.73 19.45 12.17
CA VAL A 78 -7.72 18.75 12.98
C VAL A 78 -7.00 19.76 13.87
N THR A 79 -7.02 19.54 15.18
CA THR A 79 -6.34 20.41 16.15
C THR A 79 -5.56 19.59 17.17
N ALA A 80 -4.38 20.07 17.53
CA ALA A 80 -3.64 19.52 18.66
C ALA A 80 -4.31 19.95 19.96
N VAL A 81 -4.51 19.02 20.86
CA VAL A 81 -5.08 19.24 22.20
C VAL A 81 -4.26 18.47 23.22
N ASP A 82 -4.50 18.72 24.51
CA ASP A 82 -3.86 17.94 25.56
C ASP A 82 -4.23 16.44 25.40
N GLY A 83 -3.21 15.61 25.28
CA GLY A 83 -3.34 14.15 25.12
C GLY A 83 -3.55 13.66 23.68
N GLY A 84 -3.48 14.49 22.63
CA GLY A 84 -3.54 14.03 21.25
C GLY A 84 -4.08 14.98 20.20
N LEU A 85 -4.69 14.40 19.17
CA LEU A 85 -5.33 15.15 18.08
C LEU A 85 -6.86 15.06 18.18
N GLN A 86 -7.50 16.20 18.26
CA GLN A 86 -8.95 16.30 18.03
C GLN A 86 -9.20 16.35 16.53
N ILE A 87 -9.87 15.35 16.00
CA ILE A 87 -10.20 15.20 14.56
C ILE A 87 -11.73 15.15 14.45
N GLY A 88 -12.34 16.24 14.00
CA GLY A 88 -13.79 16.39 14.08
C GLY A 88 -14.26 16.25 15.53
N ASP A 89 -15.11 15.28 15.80
CA ASP A 89 -15.66 14.97 17.14
C ASP A 89 -14.87 13.86 17.89
N ARG A 90 -13.82 13.27 17.28
CA ARG A 90 -13.04 12.16 17.85
C ARG A 90 -11.67 12.61 18.33
N LEU A 91 -11.28 12.14 19.52
CA LEU A 91 -9.92 12.30 20.06
C LEU A 91 -9.08 11.06 19.76
N VAL A 92 -7.96 11.24 19.07
CA VAL A 92 -6.95 10.21 18.84
C VAL A 92 -5.74 10.54 19.71
N ALA A 93 -5.39 9.64 20.62
CA ALA A 93 -4.24 9.85 21.50
C ALA A 93 -2.93 9.81 20.71
N THR A 94 -1.92 10.55 21.19
CA THR A 94 -0.59 10.59 20.59
C THR A 94 0.51 10.21 21.57
N SER A 95 1.67 9.82 21.03
CA SER A 95 2.93 9.67 21.76
C SER A 95 4.11 9.93 20.86
N ALA A 96 5.29 10.19 21.46
CA ALA A 96 6.54 10.44 20.76
C ALA A 96 7.63 9.46 21.24
N GLU A 97 7.32 8.15 21.19
CA GLU A 97 8.19 7.09 21.68
C GLU A 97 9.02 6.47 20.54
N ARG A 98 10.34 6.33 20.80
CA ARG A 98 11.28 5.75 19.84
C ARG A 98 11.33 4.24 19.87
N ASP A 99 11.13 3.66 21.03
CA ASP A 99 11.19 2.22 21.25
C ASP A 99 9.76 1.63 21.18
N PRO A 100 9.42 0.85 20.13
CA PRO A 100 8.08 0.32 19.99
C PRO A 100 7.64 -0.56 21.17
N SER A 101 8.56 -1.15 21.93
CA SER A 101 8.24 -1.98 23.10
C SER A 101 7.66 -1.18 24.27
N GLN A 102 7.84 0.15 24.28
CA GLN A 102 7.34 1.05 25.32
C GLN A 102 6.00 1.70 24.96
N LEU A 103 5.44 1.37 23.80
CA LEU A 103 4.18 1.93 23.34
C LEU A 103 2.98 1.34 24.08
N PRO A 104 1.91 2.12 24.31
CA PRO A 104 0.80 1.71 25.18
C PRO A 104 -0.23 0.83 24.48
N TRP A 105 0.20 -0.13 23.65
CA TRP A 105 -0.73 -0.93 22.84
C TRP A 105 -1.67 -1.79 23.66
N SER A 106 -1.16 -2.41 24.74
CA SER A 106 -1.97 -3.18 25.67
C SER A 106 -3.05 -2.32 26.33
N ASP A 107 -2.65 -1.16 26.87
CA ASP A 107 -3.55 -0.26 27.59
C ASP A 107 -4.63 0.35 26.70
N LYS A 108 -4.33 0.54 25.42
CA LYS A 108 -5.25 1.06 24.41
C LYS A 108 -6.08 -0.03 23.73
N GLY A 109 -5.80 -1.31 24.01
CA GLY A 109 -6.47 -2.44 23.37
C GLY A 109 -6.28 -2.47 21.86
N VAL A 110 -5.04 -2.24 21.39
CA VAL A 110 -4.73 -2.18 19.96
C VAL A 110 -4.75 -3.58 19.35
N ASP A 111 -5.61 -3.80 18.37
CA ASP A 111 -5.67 -5.05 17.62
C ASP A 111 -4.59 -5.08 16.53
N VAL A 112 -4.44 -3.98 15.78
CA VAL A 112 -3.55 -3.90 14.64
C VAL A 112 -2.69 -2.64 14.71
N VAL A 113 -1.37 -2.81 14.63
CA VAL A 113 -0.42 -1.72 14.41
C VAL A 113 -0.14 -1.60 12.90
N LEU A 114 -0.30 -0.41 12.36
CA LEU A 114 0.12 -0.06 11.01
C LEU A 114 1.53 0.53 11.07
N GLU A 115 2.55 -0.30 10.82
CA GLU A 115 3.95 0.12 10.83
C GLU A 115 4.28 0.82 9.49
N CYS A 116 4.21 2.15 9.52
CA CYS A 116 4.42 3.01 8.36
C CYS A 116 5.71 3.84 8.45
N THR A 117 6.63 3.51 9.37
CA THR A 117 7.89 4.27 9.52
C THR A 117 8.94 3.89 8.49
N GLY A 118 8.84 2.71 7.88
CA GLY A 118 9.86 2.14 7.01
C GLY A 118 11.15 1.72 7.73
N VAL A 119 11.19 1.78 9.06
CA VAL A 119 12.34 1.44 9.91
C VAL A 119 12.22 0.02 10.45
N PHE A 120 11.09 -0.32 11.03
CA PHE A 120 10.88 -1.60 11.72
C PHE A 120 10.34 -2.65 10.75
N ARG A 121 11.18 -3.02 9.74
CA ARG A 121 10.77 -3.91 8.65
C ARG A 121 11.20 -5.36 8.81
N SER A 122 12.01 -5.69 9.81
CA SER A 122 12.39 -7.07 10.09
C SER A 122 11.53 -7.66 11.20
N ARG A 123 11.39 -9.00 11.21
CA ARG A 123 10.66 -9.70 12.26
C ARG A 123 11.07 -9.26 13.67
N PRO A 124 12.38 -9.24 14.07
CA PRO A 124 12.74 -8.83 15.43
C PRO A 124 12.31 -7.39 15.75
N GLN A 125 12.36 -6.50 14.77
CA GLN A 125 11.96 -5.12 14.97
C GLN A 125 10.45 -4.95 15.09
N ALA A 126 9.68 -5.61 14.21
CA ALA A 126 8.22 -5.56 14.25
C ALA A 126 7.64 -6.27 15.47
N SER A 127 8.33 -7.30 16.00
CA SER A 127 7.92 -8.01 17.22
C SER A 127 7.87 -7.11 18.47
N LEU A 128 8.61 -6.00 18.50
CA LEU A 128 8.54 -5.03 19.61
C LEU A 128 7.13 -4.46 19.79
N HIS A 129 6.35 -4.32 18.73
CA HIS A 129 4.95 -3.91 18.83
C HIS A 129 4.07 -5.00 19.46
N LEU A 130 4.36 -6.28 19.18
CA LEU A 130 3.65 -7.41 19.80
C LEU A 130 4.00 -7.50 21.30
N GLU A 131 5.26 -7.28 21.66
CA GLU A 131 5.72 -7.20 23.06
C GLU A 131 5.02 -6.08 23.82
N ALA A 132 4.73 -4.96 23.17
CA ALA A 132 3.94 -3.85 23.71
C ALA A 132 2.44 -4.16 23.84
N GLY A 133 1.96 -5.29 23.31
CA GLY A 133 0.60 -5.78 23.48
C GLY A 133 -0.31 -5.65 22.25
N ALA A 134 0.20 -5.26 21.08
CA ALA A 134 -0.57 -5.34 19.85
C ALA A 134 -0.79 -6.81 19.46
N LYS A 135 -1.96 -7.12 18.87
CA LYS A 135 -2.21 -8.50 18.39
C LYS A 135 -1.52 -8.78 17.06
N ARG A 136 -1.42 -7.77 16.19
CA ARG A 136 -0.82 -7.87 14.86
C ARG A 136 -0.10 -6.61 14.44
N VAL A 137 0.85 -6.77 13.52
CA VAL A 137 1.59 -5.69 12.87
C VAL A 137 1.47 -5.83 11.35
N ILE A 138 0.97 -4.81 10.68
CA ILE A 138 0.99 -4.70 9.21
C ILE A 138 2.10 -3.73 8.84
N ILE A 139 3.10 -4.21 8.13
CA ILE A 139 4.23 -3.41 7.64
C ILE A 139 3.89 -2.86 6.26
N SER A 140 3.92 -1.53 6.10
CA SER A 140 3.63 -0.82 4.85
C SER A 140 4.78 -0.84 3.84
N ALA A 141 5.63 -1.86 3.90
CA ALA A 141 6.83 -2.01 3.07
C ALA A 141 7.17 -3.49 2.87
N PRO A 142 8.05 -3.83 1.90
CA PRO A 142 8.66 -5.15 1.85
C PRO A 142 9.40 -5.44 3.16
N ALA A 143 8.99 -6.50 3.85
CA ALA A 143 9.54 -6.90 5.14
C ALA A 143 10.60 -7.99 4.99
N ILE A 144 11.40 -8.15 6.03
CA ILE A 144 12.39 -9.22 6.18
C ILE A 144 11.84 -10.23 7.17
N ASP A 145 11.60 -11.46 6.69
CA ASP A 145 11.06 -12.57 7.47
C ASP A 145 9.70 -12.26 8.16
N PRO A 146 8.67 -11.76 7.44
CA PRO A 146 7.32 -11.68 7.96
C PRO A 146 6.68 -13.07 8.04
N ASP A 147 5.56 -13.22 8.76
CA ASP A 147 4.75 -14.44 8.69
C ASP A 147 4.14 -14.62 7.31
N TYR A 148 3.73 -13.51 6.70
CA TYR A 148 3.14 -13.51 5.37
C TYR A 148 3.39 -12.21 4.63
N THR A 149 3.71 -12.30 3.34
CA THR A 149 3.69 -11.15 2.42
C THR A 149 2.45 -11.25 1.56
N VAL A 150 1.58 -10.24 1.63
CA VAL A 150 0.28 -10.26 0.98
C VAL A 150 0.15 -9.19 -0.10
N VAL A 151 -0.54 -9.54 -1.17
CA VAL A 151 -1.16 -8.62 -2.12
C VAL A 151 -2.64 -8.99 -2.22
N MET A 152 -3.50 -8.06 -1.84
CA MET A 152 -4.94 -8.27 -1.84
C MET A 152 -5.45 -8.67 -3.23
N GLY A 153 -6.35 -9.66 -3.29
CA GLY A 153 -6.86 -10.23 -4.55
C GLY A 153 -5.92 -11.20 -5.25
N VAL A 154 -4.63 -11.26 -4.86
CA VAL A 154 -3.64 -12.19 -5.46
C VAL A 154 -3.45 -13.42 -4.61
N ASN A 155 -3.00 -13.24 -3.37
CA ASN A 155 -2.74 -14.34 -2.43
C ASN A 155 -3.36 -14.15 -1.04
N SER A 156 -4.28 -13.19 -0.88
CA SER A 156 -4.92 -12.90 0.42
C SER A 156 -5.70 -14.08 1.00
N ALA A 157 -6.16 -15.03 0.18
CA ALA A 157 -6.79 -16.27 0.64
C ALA A 157 -5.84 -17.18 1.47
N GLY A 158 -4.52 -16.97 1.35
CA GLY A 158 -3.51 -17.67 2.15
C GLY A 158 -3.22 -17.05 3.51
N LEU A 159 -3.81 -15.89 3.82
CA LEU A 159 -3.73 -15.29 5.16
C LEU A 159 -4.47 -16.16 6.17
N LYS A 160 -3.92 -16.25 7.37
CA LYS A 160 -4.47 -17.05 8.47
C LYS A 160 -4.52 -16.24 9.75
N ALA A 161 -5.39 -16.64 10.67
CA ALA A 161 -5.56 -15.98 11.97
C ALA A 161 -4.28 -15.98 12.82
N GLU A 162 -3.42 -17.00 12.66
CA GLU A 162 -2.14 -17.08 13.39
C GLU A 162 -1.04 -16.13 12.88
N HIS A 163 -1.18 -15.53 11.67
CA HIS A 163 -0.19 -14.58 11.17
C HIS A 163 -0.23 -13.26 11.94
N GLN A 164 0.87 -12.90 12.58
CA GLN A 164 0.97 -11.71 13.41
C GLN A 164 1.77 -10.57 12.76
N ILE A 165 2.82 -10.89 12.01
CA ILE A 165 3.66 -9.90 11.32
C ILE A 165 3.46 -10.07 9.82
N ILE A 166 2.78 -9.10 9.20
CA ILE A 166 2.31 -9.19 7.82
C ILE A 166 2.90 -8.02 7.02
N SER A 167 3.44 -8.31 5.85
CA SER A 167 3.89 -7.28 4.91
C SER A 167 2.86 -7.06 3.81
N ASN A 168 2.44 -5.81 3.57
CA ASN A 168 1.63 -5.41 2.41
C ASN A 168 2.46 -5.24 1.14
N ALA A 169 3.67 -5.80 1.08
CA ALA A 169 4.62 -5.67 -0.03
C ALA A 169 4.95 -4.18 -0.34
N SER A 170 5.07 -3.81 -1.62
CA SER A 170 5.26 -2.42 -2.06
C SER A 170 4.11 -1.96 -2.96
N CYS A 171 3.95 -0.65 -3.13
CA CYS A 171 2.97 -0.07 -4.06
C CYS A 171 3.14 -0.60 -5.48
N THR A 172 4.38 -0.71 -5.97
CA THR A 172 4.68 -1.27 -7.29
C THR A 172 4.34 -2.77 -7.37
N THR A 173 4.60 -3.55 -6.31
CA THR A 173 4.21 -4.97 -6.27
C THR A 173 2.69 -5.12 -6.29
N ASN A 174 1.97 -4.26 -5.57
CA ASN A 174 0.50 -4.24 -5.56
C ASN A 174 -0.09 -3.88 -6.94
N CYS A 175 0.59 -3.06 -7.75
CA CYS A 175 0.19 -2.79 -9.13
C CYS A 175 0.53 -3.96 -10.07
N LEU A 176 1.76 -4.47 -9.99
CA LEU A 176 2.27 -5.48 -10.92
C LEU A 176 1.62 -6.85 -10.73
N ALA A 177 1.44 -7.30 -9.48
CA ALA A 177 1.04 -8.68 -9.20
C ALA A 177 -0.38 -9.02 -9.68
N PRO A 178 -1.43 -8.18 -9.52
CA PRO A 178 -2.76 -8.47 -10.06
C PRO A 178 -2.76 -8.60 -11.59
N MET A 179 -2.11 -7.68 -12.30
CA MET A 179 -1.98 -7.73 -13.75
C MET A 179 -1.19 -8.97 -14.21
N ALA A 180 -0.04 -9.24 -13.58
CA ALA A 180 0.79 -10.41 -13.90
C ALA A 180 0.05 -11.74 -13.62
N LYS A 181 -0.79 -11.78 -12.56
CA LYS A 181 -1.62 -12.95 -12.26
C LYS A 181 -2.59 -13.25 -13.40
N VAL A 182 -3.34 -12.25 -13.87
CA VAL A 182 -4.29 -12.44 -14.98
C VAL A 182 -3.59 -12.98 -16.21
N ILE A 183 -2.46 -12.35 -16.61
CA ILE A 183 -1.72 -12.79 -17.80
C ILE A 183 -1.11 -14.18 -17.61
N HIS A 184 -0.64 -14.50 -16.40
CA HIS A 184 -0.07 -15.82 -16.12
C HIS A 184 -1.14 -16.92 -16.14
N ASP A 185 -2.27 -16.68 -15.48
CA ASP A 185 -3.36 -17.65 -15.37
C ASP A 185 -3.96 -17.95 -16.74
N GLN A 186 -4.07 -16.98 -17.63
CA GLN A 186 -4.69 -17.13 -18.95
C GLN A 186 -3.69 -17.57 -20.03
N PHE A 187 -2.46 -17.06 -20.00
CA PHE A 187 -1.54 -17.23 -21.14
C PHE A 187 -0.18 -17.84 -20.74
N GLY A 188 0.07 -18.05 -19.45
CA GLY A 188 1.29 -18.69 -18.96
C GLY A 188 2.56 -17.88 -19.20
N ILE A 189 2.89 -16.92 -18.34
CA ILE A 189 4.14 -16.13 -18.42
C ILE A 189 5.36 -17.07 -18.36
N ILE A 190 6.22 -17.00 -19.37
CA ILE A 190 7.51 -17.70 -19.44
C ILE A 190 8.57 -16.86 -18.71
N ASN A 191 8.70 -15.59 -19.10
CA ASN A 191 9.58 -14.60 -18.51
C ASN A 191 9.10 -13.18 -18.85
N GLY A 192 9.69 -12.17 -18.20
CA GLY A 192 9.35 -10.80 -18.49
C GLY A 192 10.28 -9.78 -17.82
N LEU A 193 10.23 -8.58 -18.35
CA LEU A 193 10.91 -7.41 -17.80
C LEU A 193 9.89 -6.31 -17.52
N MET A 194 10.05 -5.64 -16.38
CA MET A 194 9.24 -4.48 -16.03
C MET A 194 10.09 -3.25 -15.78
N THR A 195 9.56 -2.11 -16.17
CA THR A 195 10.05 -0.81 -15.74
C THR A 195 8.93 -0.08 -15.02
N THR A 196 9.15 0.36 -13.79
CA THR A 196 8.23 1.32 -13.20
C THR A 196 8.73 2.74 -13.42
N VAL A 197 7.93 3.55 -14.10
CA VAL A 197 8.08 5.01 -14.16
C VAL A 197 7.40 5.54 -12.91
N HIS A 198 8.20 5.93 -11.91
CA HIS A 198 7.72 6.10 -10.54
C HIS A 198 7.89 7.55 -10.09
N SER A 199 6.86 8.10 -9.46
CA SER A 199 6.95 9.38 -8.77
C SER A 199 8.09 9.40 -7.77
N TYR A 200 8.67 10.58 -7.52
CA TYR A 200 9.69 10.72 -6.49
C TYR A 200 9.10 10.44 -5.09
N THR A 201 9.93 9.96 -4.20
CA THR A 201 9.55 9.69 -2.81
C THR A 201 10.58 10.31 -1.86
N MET A 202 10.27 10.36 -0.56
CA MET A 202 11.11 11.05 0.43
C MET A 202 12.50 10.43 0.63
N ASP A 203 12.77 9.23 0.11
CA ASP A 203 14.12 8.67 0.09
C ASP A 203 15.06 9.41 -0.87
N GLN A 204 14.50 10.13 -1.85
CA GLN A 204 15.26 10.98 -2.76
C GLN A 204 15.53 12.34 -2.15
N LYS A 205 16.55 13.03 -2.68
CA LYS A 205 16.99 14.32 -2.17
C LYS A 205 16.29 15.47 -2.91
N LEU A 206 15.91 16.51 -2.16
CA LEU A 206 15.37 17.73 -2.75
C LEU A 206 16.43 18.44 -3.60
N LEU A 207 17.65 18.59 -3.04
CA LEU A 207 18.86 19.05 -3.74
C LEU A 207 19.91 17.94 -3.68
N ASP A 208 21.00 18.07 -4.48
CA ASP A 208 22.09 17.10 -4.49
C ASP A 208 22.66 16.93 -3.07
N ALA A 209 22.57 15.71 -2.51
CA ALA A 209 23.01 15.39 -1.16
C ALA A 209 23.38 13.90 -1.03
N PRO A 210 24.19 13.53 -0.03
CA PRO A 210 24.65 12.16 0.13
C PRO A 210 23.50 11.14 0.21
N HIS A 211 23.65 10.06 -0.55
CA HIS A 211 22.77 8.89 -0.55
C HIS A 211 23.59 7.65 -0.91
N LYS A 212 23.20 6.46 -0.43
CA LYS A 212 23.86 5.19 -0.76
C LYS A 212 23.78 4.80 -2.24
N ASP A 213 22.71 5.19 -2.92
CA ASP A 213 22.58 5.14 -4.38
C ASP A 213 22.96 6.51 -4.95
N PHE A 214 24.04 6.58 -5.72
CA PHE A 214 24.56 7.83 -6.29
C PHE A 214 23.57 8.54 -7.22
N ARG A 215 22.68 7.80 -7.88
CA ARG A 215 21.66 8.41 -8.73
C ARG A 215 20.54 9.05 -7.89
N ARG A 216 20.13 8.42 -6.78
CA ARG A 216 19.16 9.00 -5.83
C ARG A 216 19.75 10.15 -5.00
N ALA A 217 21.06 10.35 -5.03
CA ALA A 217 21.73 11.51 -4.43
C ALA A 217 21.44 12.83 -5.16
N ARG A 218 20.89 12.76 -6.38
CA ARG A 218 20.60 13.93 -7.20
C ARG A 218 19.20 14.47 -6.93
N ALA A 219 19.02 15.78 -7.19
CA ALA A 219 17.77 16.51 -6.99
C ALA A 219 16.57 15.82 -7.68
N ALA A 220 15.60 15.38 -6.89
CA ALA A 220 14.49 14.55 -7.36
C ALA A 220 13.57 15.24 -8.36
N ALA A 221 13.25 16.52 -8.09
CA ALA A 221 12.31 17.28 -8.93
C ALA A 221 12.93 17.83 -10.23
N ALA A 222 14.25 17.62 -10.45
CA ALA A 222 14.96 18.11 -11.62
C ALA A 222 15.53 16.99 -12.51
N ASN A 223 15.38 15.73 -12.13
CA ASN A 223 16.03 14.62 -12.81
C ASN A 223 15.10 13.41 -12.99
N MET A 224 15.23 12.72 -14.13
CA MET A 224 14.85 11.32 -14.26
C MET A 224 15.97 10.45 -13.67
N VAL A 225 15.64 9.57 -12.71
CA VAL A 225 16.63 8.81 -11.94
C VAL A 225 16.40 7.31 -12.12
N PRO A 226 17.16 6.64 -13.04
CA PRO A 226 17.16 5.18 -13.11
C PRO A 226 17.74 4.59 -11.83
N THR A 227 17.06 3.61 -11.25
CA THR A 227 17.47 2.97 -10.00
C THR A 227 16.91 1.56 -9.89
N SER A 228 17.38 0.79 -8.92
CA SER A 228 16.88 -0.56 -8.66
C SER A 228 15.50 -0.54 -8.01
N THR A 229 14.74 -1.60 -8.24
CA THR A 229 13.52 -1.94 -7.50
C THR A 229 13.49 -3.42 -7.18
N GLY A 230 12.99 -3.77 -6.01
CA GLY A 230 12.73 -5.16 -5.63
C GLY A 230 11.35 -5.67 -6.07
N ALA A 231 10.51 -4.81 -6.64
CA ALA A 231 9.08 -5.12 -6.89
C ALA A 231 8.87 -6.33 -7.80
N ALA A 232 9.63 -6.46 -8.90
CA ALA A 232 9.51 -7.59 -9.81
C ALA A 232 9.90 -8.93 -9.14
N LYS A 233 10.94 -8.91 -8.30
CA LYS A 233 11.34 -10.09 -7.52
C LYS A 233 10.32 -10.43 -6.43
N ALA A 234 9.71 -9.40 -5.84
CA ALA A 234 8.70 -9.57 -4.80
C ALA A 234 7.41 -10.20 -5.33
N VAL A 235 7.12 -10.12 -6.64
CA VAL A 235 6.01 -10.87 -7.24
C VAL A 235 6.15 -12.37 -7.01
N GLY A 236 7.36 -12.92 -7.06
CA GLY A 236 7.60 -14.34 -6.76
C GLY A 236 7.32 -14.76 -5.32
N LEU A 237 7.16 -13.82 -4.37
CA LEU A 237 6.73 -14.11 -2.99
C LEU A 237 5.22 -14.31 -2.89
N VAL A 238 4.46 -13.65 -3.77
CA VAL A 238 2.98 -13.66 -3.75
C VAL A 238 2.38 -14.54 -4.87
N LEU A 239 3.17 -14.80 -5.91
CA LEU A 239 2.90 -15.71 -7.02
C LEU A 239 4.14 -16.61 -7.22
N PRO A 240 4.26 -17.69 -6.44
CA PRO A 240 5.47 -18.55 -6.45
C PRO A 240 5.81 -19.12 -7.83
N GLU A 241 4.82 -19.36 -8.68
CA GLU A 241 4.97 -19.81 -10.06
C GLU A 241 5.70 -18.81 -10.97
N LEU A 242 5.76 -17.52 -10.57
CA LEU A 242 6.53 -16.47 -11.25
C LEU A 242 7.89 -16.20 -10.60
N ALA A 243 8.29 -16.98 -9.60
CA ALA A 243 9.59 -16.80 -8.97
C ALA A 243 10.73 -16.97 -9.98
N GLY A 244 11.59 -15.95 -10.08
CA GLY A 244 12.72 -15.93 -11.01
C GLY A 244 12.37 -15.62 -12.47
N LYS A 245 11.08 -15.53 -12.84
CA LYS A 245 10.65 -15.24 -14.21
C LYS A 245 10.53 -13.75 -14.52
N LEU A 246 10.36 -12.91 -13.52
CA LEU A 246 10.26 -11.46 -13.68
C LEU A 246 11.46 -10.73 -13.07
N ASN A 247 11.97 -9.74 -13.78
CA ASN A 247 12.98 -8.80 -13.29
C ASN A 247 12.64 -7.38 -13.74
N GLY A 248 13.30 -6.37 -13.17
CA GLY A 248 12.99 -5.01 -13.57
C GLY A 248 13.79 -3.94 -12.85
N MET A 249 13.46 -2.70 -13.20
CA MET A 249 14.08 -1.50 -12.67
C MET A 249 13.03 -0.40 -12.45
N ALA A 250 13.43 0.68 -11.80
CA ALA A 250 12.63 1.89 -11.66
C ALA A 250 13.30 3.06 -12.37
N ILE A 251 12.49 3.95 -12.93
CA ILE A 251 12.89 5.30 -13.36
C ILE A 251 12.07 6.27 -12.53
N ARG A 252 12.72 6.96 -11.56
CA ARG A 252 12.05 8.02 -10.81
C ARG A 252 11.93 9.25 -11.68
N VAL A 253 10.76 9.89 -11.67
CA VAL A 253 10.44 11.06 -12.49
C VAL A 253 9.96 12.24 -11.64
N PRO A 254 10.06 13.50 -12.15
CA PRO A 254 9.67 14.70 -11.44
C PRO A 254 8.14 14.88 -11.31
N THR A 255 7.44 13.87 -10.82
CA THR A 255 6.01 13.92 -10.49
C THR A 255 5.81 13.62 -9.01
N PRO A 256 4.90 14.32 -8.30
CA PRO A 256 4.73 14.15 -6.86
C PRO A 256 4.01 12.87 -6.48
N ASN A 257 3.14 12.35 -7.35
CA ASN A 257 2.34 11.16 -7.12
C ASN A 257 1.87 10.53 -8.43
N VAL A 258 1.35 9.33 -8.37
CA VAL A 258 0.94 8.43 -9.45
C VAL A 258 2.14 7.94 -10.27
N SER A 259 2.22 6.64 -10.38
CA SER A 259 3.30 5.90 -11.04
C SER A 259 2.72 4.96 -12.10
N LEU A 260 3.58 4.44 -12.96
CA LEU A 260 3.21 3.55 -14.06
C LEU A 260 4.12 2.32 -14.06
N VAL A 261 3.54 1.14 -14.21
CA VAL A 261 4.26 -0.10 -14.55
C VAL A 261 4.18 -0.31 -16.05
N ASP A 262 5.32 -0.45 -16.70
CA ASP A 262 5.50 -0.94 -18.07
C ASP A 262 6.01 -2.39 -17.97
N LEU A 263 5.17 -3.36 -18.34
CA LEU A 263 5.47 -4.78 -18.28
C LEU A 263 5.54 -5.37 -19.67
N VAL A 264 6.67 -5.99 -20.01
CA VAL A 264 6.83 -6.80 -21.21
C VAL A 264 7.01 -8.26 -20.80
N VAL A 265 6.21 -9.16 -21.34
CA VAL A 265 6.26 -10.60 -21.03
C VAL A 265 6.23 -11.45 -22.30
N ASN A 266 6.89 -12.60 -22.22
CA ASN A 266 6.73 -13.70 -23.16
C ASN A 266 5.77 -14.72 -22.56
N THR A 267 4.79 -15.17 -23.36
CA THR A 267 3.72 -16.09 -22.96
C THR A 267 3.86 -17.44 -23.65
N ARG A 268 3.34 -18.49 -23.00
CA ARG A 268 3.29 -19.84 -23.56
C ARG A 268 2.20 -19.94 -24.60
N GLU A 269 1.01 -19.44 -24.26
CA GLU A 269 -0.14 -19.42 -25.13
C GLU A 269 -0.11 -18.20 -26.03
N ASN A 270 -0.77 -18.29 -27.21
CA ASN A 270 -0.91 -17.18 -28.12
C ASN A 270 -1.68 -16.01 -27.51
N VAL A 271 -1.24 -14.80 -27.77
CA VAL A 271 -1.85 -13.56 -27.31
C VAL A 271 -2.13 -12.62 -28.48
N THR A 272 -3.27 -11.94 -28.38
CA THR A 272 -3.61 -10.75 -29.18
C THR A 272 -3.95 -9.61 -28.24
N VAL A 273 -3.98 -8.38 -28.74
CA VAL A 273 -4.42 -7.21 -27.96
C VAL A 273 -5.84 -7.44 -27.40
N GLU A 274 -6.72 -7.99 -28.23
CA GLU A 274 -8.11 -8.26 -27.87
C GLU A 274 -8.21 -9.30 -26.75
N SER A 275 -7.51 -10.44 -26.85
CA SER A 275 -7.54 -11.50 -25.84
C SER A 275 -6.97 -11.04 -24.49
N ILE A 276 -5.90 -10.26 -24.52
CA ILE A 276 -5.30 -9.67 -23.32
C ILE A 276 -6.28 -8.71 -22.65
N ASN A 277 -6.84 -7.77 -23.43
CA ASN A 277 -7.74 -6.74 -22.93
C ASN A 277 -9.04 -7.35 -22.38
N GLU A 278 -9.56 -8.40 -23.00
CA GLU A 278 -10.75 -9.10 -22.52
C GLU A 278 -10.48 -9.79 -21.19
N ALA A 279 -9.38 -10.55 -21.06
CA ALA A 279 -9.01 -11.19 -19.81
C ALA A 279 -8.85 -10.19 -18.65
N LEU A 280 -8.28 -9.02 -18.92
CA LEU A 280 -8.13 -7.96 -17.91
C LEU A 280 -9.47 -7.33 -17.51
N LYS A 281 -10.38 -7.10 -18.46
CA LYS A 281 -11.74 -6.59 -18.17
C LYS A 281 -12.57 -7.60 -17.36
N GLU A 282 -12.51 -8.87 -17.72
CA GLU A 282 -13.17 -9.94 -16.97
C GLU A 282 -12.65 -10.02 -15.53
N ALA A 283 -11.34 -9.98 -15.34
CA ALA A 283 -10.73 -9.99 -14.02
C ALA A 283 -11.12 -8.75 -13.20
N ALA A 284 -11.12 -7.56 -13.81
CA ALA A 284 -11.46 -6.29 -13.17
C ALA A 284 -12.92 -6.21 -12.71
N SER A 285 -13.84 -6.83 -13.47
CA SER A 285 -15.28 -6.91 -13.11
C SER A 285 -15.63 -8.15 -12.27
N GLY A 286 -14.69 -9.08 -12.10
CA GLY A 286 -14.88 -10.36 -11.41
C GLY A 286 -13.96 -10.50 -10.18
N PRO A 287 -13.00 -11.45 -10.20
CA PRO A 287 -12.23 -11.83 -9.00
C PRO A 287 -11.31 -10.73 -8.48
N LEU A 288 -10.96 -9.74 -9.28
CA LEU A 288 -10.12 -8.61 -8.90
C LEU A 288 -10.89 -7.28 -8.81
N ALA A 289 -12.21 -7.33 -8.70
CA ALA A 289 -13.03 -6.13 -8.52
C ALA A 289 -12.58 -5.35 -7.27
N GLY A 290 -12.42 -4.03 -7.42
CA GLY A 290 -11.88 -3.15 -6.38
C GLY A 290 -10.35 -3.14 -6.23
N ILE A 291 -9.64 -4.06 -6.90
CA ILE A 291 -8.17 -4.18 -6.89
C ILE A 291 -7.59 -3.79 -8.25
N LEU A 292 -8.09 -4.40 -9.32
CA LEU A 292 -7.73 -4.13 -10.70
C LEU A 292 -8.84 -3.31 -11.37
N ALA A 293 -8.45 -2.30 -12.12
CA ALA A 293 -9.32 -1.59 -13.06
C ALA A 293 -8.76 -1.68 -14.47
N ALA A 294 -9.61 -1.51 -15.46
CA ALA A 294 -9.26 -1.49 -16.87
C ALA A 294 -9.89 -0.25 -17.52
N SER A 295 -9.07 0.68 -18.03
CA SER A 295 -9.54 1.92 -18.63
C SER A 295 -9.35 1.94 -20.15
N ASN A 296 -10.31 2.52 -20.84
CA ASN A 296 -10.21 2.88 -22.27
C ASN A 296 -9.96 4.38 -22.48
N ASP A 297 -9.93 5.17 -21.40
CA ASP A 297 -9.79 6.62 -21.49
C ASP A 297 -8.32 7.02 -21.71
N PRO A 298 -8.07 8.11 -22.43
CA PRO A 298 -6.71 8.63 -22.66
C PRO A 298 -6.21 9.41 -21.43
N ILE A 299 -5.96 8.67 -20.35
CA ILE A 299 -5.61 9.21 -19.02
C ILE A 299 -4.10 9.48 -18.88
N VAL A 300 -3.79 10.42 -17.98
CA VAL A 300 -2.42 10.71 -17.53
C VAL A 300 -2.34 10.66 -16.01
N SER A 301 -1.15 10.75 -15.44
CA SER A 301 -0.93 10.56 -14.00
C SER A 301 -1.80 11.42 -13.10
N SER A 302 -2.06 12.69 -13.45
CA SER A 302 -2.86 13.60 -12.63
C SER A 302 -4.34 13.21 -12.52
N ASP A 303 -4.87 12.47 -13.50
CA ASP A 303 -6.26 12.00 -13.51
C ASP A 303 -6.53 10.90 -12.48
N LEU A 304 -5.46 10.31 -11.96
CA LEU A 304 -5.51 9.14 -11.09
C LEU A 304 -5.12 9.43 -9.63
N VAL A 305 -4.88 10.71 -9.30
CA VAL A 305 -4.64 11.12 -7.91
C VAL A 305 -5.87 10.82 -7.05
N GLY A 306 -5.66 10.08 -5.94
CA GLY A 306 -6.74 9.63 -5.05
C GLY A 306 -7.49 8.39 -5.55
N ASN A 307 -7.04 7.75 -6.62
CA ASN A 307 -7.67 6.54 -7.13
C ASN A 307 -7.32 5.33 -6.23
N PRO A 308 -8.33 4.59 -5.70
CA PRO A 308 -8.09 3.51 -4.74
C PRO A 308 -7.64 2.18 -5.35
N TYR A 309 -7.70 2.01 -6.67
CA TYR A 309 -7.27 0.77 -7.30
C TYR A 309 -5.75 0.56 -7.21
N SER A 310 -5.34 -0.69 -7.00
CA SER A 310 -3.92 -1.05 -6.97
C SER A 310 -3.27 -1.04 -8.36
N SER A 311 -4.05 -1.35 -9.39
CA SER A 311 -3.59 -1.54 -10.76
C SER A 311 -4.69 -1.08 -11.72
N ILE A 312 -4.39 -0.07 -12.55
CA ILE A 312 -5.35 0.49 -13.51
C ILE A 312 -4.73 0.30 -14.90
N VAL A 313 -5.14 -0.77 -15.57
CA VAL A 313 -4.57 -1.11 -16.89
C VAL A 313 -5.08 -0.14 -17.95
N ASP A 314 -4.14 0.42 -18.71
CA ASP A 314 -4.37 1.31 -19.84
C ASP A 314 -4.55 0.46 -21.12
N LEU A 315 -5.78 0.05 -21.40
CA LEU A 315 -6.11 -0.91 -22.44
C LEU A 315 -5.71 -0.45 -23.85
N PRO A 316 -5.87 0.84 -24.23
CA PRO A 316 -5.41 1.36 -25.53
C PRO A 316 -3.91 1.20 -25.77
N LEU A 317 -3.10 1.10 -24.72
CA LEU A 317 -1.64 0.98 -24.80
C LEU A 317 -1.15 -0.47 -24.77
N THR A 318 -2.05 -1.45 -24.71
CA THR A 318 -1.71 -2.87 -24.83
C THR A 318 -1.16 -3.17 -26.21
N GLN A 319 -0.06 -3.90 -26.28
CA GLN A 319 0.58 -4.31 -27.54
C GLN A 319 0.88 -5.81 -27.53
N ALA A 320 0.79 -6.45 -28.68
CA ALA A 320 1.18 -7.84 -28.87
C ALA A 320 2.06 -7.95 -30.13
N ILE A 321 3.10 -8.78 -30.07
CA ILE A 321 4.03 -9.03 -31.17
C ILE A 321 4.22 -10.54 -31.29
N ASP A 322 4.31 -11.06 -32.50
CA ASP A 322 4.60 -12.46 -32.85
C ASP A 322 3.67 -13.51 -32.21
N GLY A 323 2.56 -13.09 -31.62
CA GLY A 323 1.62 -13.96 -30.94
C GLY A 323 2.04 -14.43 -29.56
N HIS A 324 3.25 -14.08 -29.09
CA HIS A 324 3.77 -14.56 -27.80
C HIS A 324 4.39 -13.46 -26.91
N THR A 325 4.59 -12.28 -27.43
CA THR A 325 5.14 -11.14 -26.69
C THR A 325 4.04 -10.12 -26.43
N ALA A 326 3.77 -9.83 -25.16
CA ALA A 326 2.80 -8.83 -24.73
C ALA A 326 3.48 -7.67 -24.00
N LYS A 327 3.03 -6.45 -24.27
CA LYS A 327 3.38 -5.24 -23.53
C LYS A 327 2.12 -4.63 -22.94
N LEU A 328 2.16 -4.38 -21.63
CA LEU A 328 1.03 -3.83 -20.87
C LEU A 328 1.51 -2.64 -20.04
N LEU A 329 0.66 -1.63 -19.95
CA LEU A 329 0.87 -0.50 -19.05
C LEU A 329 -0.22 -0.47 -17.99
N SER A 330 0.19 -0.25 -16.73
CA SER A 330 -0.76 -0.11 -15.63
C SER A 330 -0.37 1.04 -14.71
N TRP A 331 -1.30 1.94 -14.48
CA TRP A 331 -1.18 3.07 -13.58
C TRP A 331 -1.51 2.67 -12.14
N TYR A 332 -0.96 3.41 -11.18
CA TYR A 332 -1.32 3.28 -9.77
C TYR A 332 -1.02 4.56 -9.00
N ASP A 333 -1.94 4.97 -8.16
CA ASP A 333 -1.61 5.96 -7.13
C ASP A 333 -0.77 5.25 -6.05
N ASN A 334 0.54 5.52 -6.07
CA ASN A 334 1.49 4.84 -5.19
C ASN A 334 1.32 5.19 -3.71
N GLU A 335 0.50 6.20 -3.39
CA GLU A 335 0.13 6.60 -2.04
C GLU A 335 -1.28 6.14 -1.68
N TRP A 336 -2.30 6.59 -2.43
CA TRP A 336 -3.70 6.34 -2.10
C TRP A 336 -4.13 4.90 -2.37
N GLY A 337 -3.80 4.36 -3.54
CA GLY A 337 -4.10 2.97 -3.88
C GLY A 337 -3.44 1.99 -2.92
N PHE A 338 -2.18 2.23 -2.55
CA PHE A 338 -1.47 1.42 -1.56
C PHE A 338 -2.08 1.55 -0.15
N SER A 339 -2.45 2.77 0.26
CA SER A 339 -3.10 3.01 1.56
C SER A 339 -4.48 2.34 1.63
N SER A 340 -5.23 2.34 0.54
CA SER A 340 -6.50 1.60 0.44
C SER A 340 -6.31 0.10 0.65
N ARG A 341 -5.22 -0.48 0.15
CA ARG A 341 -4.88 -1.90 0.41
C ARG A 341 -4.52 -2.17 1.86
N MET A 342 -3.89 -1.22 2.55
CA MET A 342 -3.66 -1.34 4.00
C MET A 342 -4.99 -1.41 4.76
N VAL A 343 -5.96 -0.57 4.39
CA VAL A 343 -7.32 -0.58 4.96
C VAL A 343 -8.03 -1.91 4.69
N ASP A 344 -8.01 -2.38 3.45
CA ASP A 344 -8.62 -3.67 3.09
C ASP A 344 -7.99 -4.84 3.84
N LEU A 345 -6.67 -4.79 4.07
CA LEU A 345 -5.96 -5.82 4.81
C LEU A 345 -6.39 -5.85 6.28
N VAL A 346 -6.55 -4.67 6.93
CA VAL A 346 -7.10 -4.59 8.29
C VAL A 346 -8.48 -5.23 8.34
N LYS A 347 -9.37 -4.88 7.42
CA LYS A 347 -10.74 -5.45 7.34
C LYS A 347 -10.74 -6.94 7.02
N HIS A 348 -9.80 -7.41 6.22
CA HIS A 348 -9.67 -8.83 5.92
C HIS A 348 -9.25 -9.63 7.16
N LEU A 349 -8.28 -9.12 7.91
CA LEU A 349 -7.81 -9.77 9.15
C LEU A 349 -8.89 -9.83 10.24
N SER A 350 -9.71 -8.79 10.38
CA SER A 350 -10.81 -8.81 11.36
C SER A 350 -11.84 -9.91 11.07
N ARG A 351 -12.07 -10.23 9.79
CA ARG A 351 -12.98 -11.29 9.37
C ARG A 351 -12.43 -12.70 9.58
N LEU A 352 -11.11 -12.86 9.71
CA LEU A 352 -10.50 -14.16 10.02
C LEU A 352 -10.62 -14.53 11.51
N GLU A 353 -10.95 -13.55 12.37
CA GLU A 353 -11.15 -13.74 13.82
C GLU A 353 -12.62 -13.98 14.19
N ALA A 354 -13.54 -13.63 13.30
CA ALA A 354 -14.98 -13.79 13.51
C ALA A 354 -15.44 -15.21 13.18
#